data_01406ce86a6864a92b67a300aa1fef11
#
_entry.id   01406ce86a6864a92b67a300aa1fef11
#
_cell.length_a   1.000
_cell.length_b   1.000
_cell.length_c   1.000
_cell.angle_alpha   90.00
_cell.angle_beta   90.00
_cell.angle_gamma   90.00
#
_symmetry.space_group_name_H-M   'P 1'
#
loop_
_entity.id
_entity.type
_entity.pdbx_description
1 polymer ?
#
loop_
_entity_poly.entity_id
_entity_poly.type
_entity_poly.pdbx_seq_one_letter_code
_entity_poly.pdbx_strand_id
1 'polypeptide(L)'
;MKAIIQRVSSAQVDIEGKTVGKIGAGFLILLGVEQDDDERHAKALADKISFLRVFTDENDKMNLSLKDIDGSVLVISNFTLCADCSHGRRPSFIAAARPEKAEPLYEYFCKVMLDNGIKSVEKGVFGADMQVSLVNDGPVTIDINTKDLKI
;
A
#
# COMPACT_ATOMS: atom_id res chain seq x y z
N MET A 1 4.71 -4.10 9.88
CA MET A 1 4.00 -3.24 8.90
C MET A 1 2.74 -3.92 8.41
N LYS A 2 1.76 -3.13 8.03
CA LYS A 2 0.50 -3.61 7.48
C LYS A 2 0.22 -2.92 6.15
N ALA A 3 -0.31 -3.66 5.19
CA ALA A 3 -0.78 -3.11 3.93
C ALA A 3 -2.16 -3.67 3.58
N ILE A 4 -3.05 -2.78 3.18
CA ILE A 4 -4.28 -3.16 2.47
C ILE A 4 -4.05 -2.84 1.01
N ILE A 5 -4.18 -3.85 0.18
CA ILE A 5 -3.95 -3.79 -1.25
C ILE A 5 -5.27 -3.96 -1.96
N GLN A 6 -5.61 -3.02 -2.82
CA GLN A 6 -6.80 -3.10 -3.65
C GLN A 6 -6.39 -3.10 -5.12
N ARG A 7 -6.80 -4.13 -5.86
CA ARG A 7 -6.66 -4.15 -7.32
C ARG A 7 -7.63 -3.14 -7.91
N VAL A 8 -7.11 -2.20 -8.70
CA VAL A 8 -7.89 -1.09 -9.24
C VAL A 8 -7.74 -0.97 -10.76
N SER A 9 -8.77 -0.46 -11.41
CA SER A 9 -8.69 0.03 -12.79
C SER A 9 -8.21 1.49 -12.84
N SER A 10 -8.43 2.24 -11.77
CA SER A 10 -7.90 3.60 -11.57
C SER A 10 -7.92 3.96 -10.08
N ALA A 11 -7.02 4.84 -9.68
CA ALA A 11 -7.02 5.47 -8.35
C ALA A 11 -6.35 6.84 -8.43
N GLN A 12 -6.75 7.73 -7.52
CA GLN A 12 -6.11 9.03 -7.37
C GLN A 12 -6.19 9.52 -5.94
N VAL A 13 -5.30 10.43 -5.60
CA VAL A 13 -5.30 11.13 -4.32
C VAL A 13 -5.28 12.64 -4.56
N ASP A 14 -6.21 13.33 -3.90
CA ASP A 14 -6.36 14.77 -3.97
C ASP A 14 -6.08 15.38 -2.59
N ILE A 15 -5.42 16.53 -2.60
CA ILE A 15 -5.16 17.36 -1.42
C ILE A 15 -5.62 18.78 -1.75
N GLU A 16 -6.53 19.32 -0.93
CA GLU A 16 -7.11 20.66 -1.14
C GLU A 16 -7.64 20.87 -2.57
N GLY A 17 -8.31 19.84 -3.11
CA GLY A 17 -8.90 19.84 -4.44
C GLY A 17 -7.91 19.66 -5.60
N LYS A 18 -6.63 19.40 -5.31
CA LYS A 18 -5.60 19.16 -6.34
C LYS A 18 -5.15 17.72 -6.34
N THR A 19 -5.12 17.08 -7.49
CA THR A 19 -4.60 15.72 -7.66
C THR A 19 -3.07 15.74 -7.52
N VAL A 20 -2.55 14.98 -6.54
CA VAL A 20 -1.10 14.85 -6.28
C VAL A 20 -0.53 13.50 -6.73
N GLY A 21 -1.37 12.51 -6.94
CA GLY A 21 -1.00 11.19 -7.46
C GLY A 21 -2.19 10.53 -8.15
N LYS A 22 -1.92 9.86 -9.26
CA LYS A 22 -2.96 9.17 -10.06
C LYS A 22 -2.36 7.99 -10.82
N ILE A 23 -3.10 6.88 -10.85
CA ILE A 23 -2.75 5.67 -11.59
C ILE A 23 -3.92 5.14 -12.40
N GLY A 24 -3.61 4.35 -13.44
CA GLY A 24 -4.55 3.46 -14.11
C GLY A 24 -4.59 2.09 -13.43
N ALA A 25 -4.57 1.00 -14.22
CA ALA A 25 -4.60 -0.36 -13.69
C ALA A 25 -3.39 -0.65 -12.80
N GLY A 26 -3.65 -1.32 -11.68
CA GLY A 26 -2.62 -1.68 -10.72
C GLY A 26 -3.16 -1.83 -9.29
N PHE A 27 -2.40 -1.33 -8.31
CA PHE A 27 -2.78 -1.37 -6.91
C PHE A 27 -2.88 0.01 -6.27
N LEU A 28 -3.96 0.23 -5.53
CA LEU A 28 -3.96 1.17 -4.41
C LEU A 28 -3.45 0.42 -3.18
N ILE A 29 -2.45 0.98 -2.51
CA ILE A 29 -1.84 0.40 -1.31
C ILE A 29 -1.98 1.38 -0.16
N LEU A 30 -2.74 1.00 0.86
CA LEU A 30 -2.75 1.69 2.14
C LEU A 30 -1.67 1.06 3.02
N LEU A 31 -0.72 1.85 3.53
CA LEU A 31 0.47 1.37 4.23
C LEU A 31 0.54 1.92 5.65
N GLY A 32 0.51 1.03 6.64
CA GLY A 32 0.66 1.33 8.05
C GLY A 32 2.01 0.83 8.60
N VAL A 33 2.70 1.69 9.34
CA VAL A 33 3.98 1.37 10.00
C VAL A 33 3.74 1.25 11.50
N GLU A 34 4.16 0.13 12.09
CA GLU A 34 4.10 -0.13 13.54
C GLU A 34 5.43 0.25 14.22
N GLN A 35 5.41 0.41 15.55
CA GLN A 35 6.58 0.86 16.31
C GLN A 35 7.81 -0.04 16.17
N ASP A 36 7.61 -1.35 16.02
CA ASP A 36 8.69 -2.34 15.97
C ASP A 36 9.20 -2.60 14.53
N ASP A 37 8.60 -1.95 13.54
CA ASP A 37 9.01 -2.12 12.15
C ASP A 37 10.37 -1.49 11.85
N ASP A 38 11.07 -2.07 10.89
CA ASP A 38 12.34 -1.58 10.34
C ASP A 38 12.40 -1.80 8.81
N GLU A 39 13.55 -1.52 8.21
CA GLU A 39 13.74 -1.65 6.75
C GLU A 39 13.53 -3.09 6.25
N ARG A 40 13.81 -4.12 7.06
CA ARG A 40 13.59 -5.53 6.68
C ARG A 40 12.10 -5.79 6.47
N HIS A 41 11.25 -5.22 7.33
CA HIS A 41 9.79 -5.33 7.22
C HIS A 41 9.30 -4.60 5.96
N ALA A 42 9.78 -3.38 5.73
CA ALA A 42 9.40 -2.60 4.54
C ALA A 42 9.83 -3.31 3.25
N LYS A 43 11.05 -3.84 3.22
CA LYS A 43 11.56 -4.59 2.07
C LYS A 43 10.75 -5.86 1.81
N ALA A 44 10.52 -6.68 2.84
CA ALA A 44 9.78 -7.93 2.71
C ALA A 44 8.35 -7.69 2.20
N LEU A 45 7.69 -6.65 2.71
CA LEU A 45 6.34 -6.28 2.29
C LEU A 45 6.31 -5.76 0.85
N ALA A 46 7.25 -4.88 0.47
CA ALA A 46 7.36 -4.37 -0.89
C ALA A 46 7.66 -5.49 -1.90
N ASP A 47 8.59 -6.39 -1.57
CA ASP A 47 8.91 -7.56 -2.40
C ASP A 47 7.66 -8.45 -2.57
N LYS A 48 6.97 -8.75 -1.48
CA LYS A 48 5.75 -9.57 -1.54
C LYS A 48 4.71 -8.95 -2.47
N ILE A 49 4.43 -7.65 -2.33
CA ILE A 49 3.41 -6.95 -3.11
C ILE A 49 3.81 -6.82 -4.57
N SER A 50 5.07 -6.51 -4.86
CA SER A 50 5.57 -6.35 -6.24
C SER A 50 5.36 -7.60 -7.09
N PHE A 51 5.41 -8.78 -6.47
CA PHE A 51 5.32 -10.07 -7.17
C PHE A 51 4.02 -10.84 -6.91
N LEU A 52 3.03 -10.22 -6.26
CA LEU A 52 1.70 -10.83 -6.12
C LEU A 52 1.07 -11.09 -7.49
N ARG A 53 0.54 -12.31 -7.66
CA ARG A 53 -0.05 -12.77 -8.92
C ARG A 53 -1.57 -12.77 -8.81
N VAL A 54 -2.17 -11.60 -8.87
CA VAL A 54 -3.62 -11.37 -8.65
C VAL A 54 -4.31 -10.66 -9.81
N PHE A 55 -3.61 -10.44 -10.91
CA PHE A 55 -4.21 -9.96 -12.15
C PHE A 55 -4.60 -11.15 -13.03
N THR A 56 -5.73 -11.01 -13.70
CA THR A 56 -6.35 -12.08 -14.47
C THR A 56 -5.58 -12.33 -15.76
N ASP A 57 -5.26 -13.59 -16.04
CA ASP A 57 -4.63 -14.04 -17.28
C ASP A 57 -5.67 -14.34 -18.38
N GLU A 58 -5.18 -14.80 -19.54
CA GLU A 58 -6.01 -15.16 -20.70
C GLU A 58 -6.95 -16.35 -20.44
N ASN A 59 -6.70 -17.14 -19.38
CA ASN A 59 -7.53 -18.26 -18.94
C ASN A 59 -8.49 -17.88 -17.79
N ASP A 60 -8.68 -16.58 -17.54
CA ASP A 60 -9.51 -16.03 -16.47
C ASP A 60 -9.07 -16.48 -15.07
N LYS A 61 -7.77 -16.60 -14.85
CA LYS A 61 -7.17 -16.96 -13.55
C LYS A 61 -6.30 -15.84 -13.02
N MET A 62 -6.32 -15.63 -11.70
CA MET A 62 -5.38 -14.76 -11.01
C MET A 62 -3.97 -15.34 -11.08
N ASN A 63 -3.15 -14.86 -11.99
CA ASN A 63 -1.86 -15.43 -12.33
C ASN A 63 -0.79 -14.41 -12.68
N LEU A 64 -1.17 -13.21 -13.08
CA LEU A 64 -0.26 -12.16 -13.51
C LEU A 64 0.10 -11.22 -12.37
N SER A 65 1.35 -10.76 -12.35
CA SER A 65 1.85 -9.75 -11.42
C SER A 65 1.69 -8.33 -11.98
N LEU A 66 2.00 -7.31 -11.17
CA LEU A 66 2.09 -5.91 -11.63
C LEU A 66 2.99 -5.74 -12.85
N LYS A 67 4.13 -6.43 -12.87
CA LYS A 67 5.07 -6.35 -14.00
C LYS A 67 4.50 -6.94 -15.28
N ASP A 68 3.79 -8.06 -15.17
CA ASP A 68 3.21 -8.73 -16.33
C ASP A 68 2.16 -7.87 -17.04
N ILE A 69 1.45 -7.04 -16.30
CA ILE A 69 0.44 -6.12 -16.85
C ILE A 69 0.95 -4.70 -17.07
N ASP A 70 2.23 -4.43 -16.81
CA ASP A 70 2.81 -3.07 -16.79
C ASP A 70 2.02 -2.11 -15.88
N GLY A 71 1.58 -2.61 -14.73
CA GLY A 71 0.73 -1.91 -13.79
C GLY A 71 1.46 -0.89 -12.94
N SER A 72 0.67 0.01 -12.36
CA SER A 72 1.14 1.10 -11.49
C SER A 72 0.71 0.88 -10.05
N VAL A 73 1.33 1.56 -9.10
CA VAL A 73 0.90 1.59 -7.72
C VAL A 73 0.71 3.02 -7.23
N LEU A 74 -0.30 3.21 -6.39
CA LEU A 74 -0.52 4.43 -5.62
C LEU A 74 -0.41 4.06 -4.13
N VAL A 75 0.64 4.55 -3.47
CA VAL A 75 0.94 4.20 -2.08
C VAL A 75 0.53 5.35 -1.17
N ILE A 76 -0.39 5.08 -0.25
CA ILE A 76 -0.93 6.04 0.71
C ILE A 76 -0.52 5.63 2.11
N SER A 77 0.20 6.49 2.82
CA SER A 77 0.50 6.27 4.24
C SER A 77 -0.80 6.36 5.06
N ASN A 78 -1.04 5.37 5.92
CA ASN A 78 -2.26 5.28 6.71
C ASN A 78 -1.99 4.64 8.07
N PHE A 79 -1.67 5.45 9.09
CA PHE A 79 -1.37 4.95 10.43
C PHE A 79 -2.59 4.30 11.10
N THR A 80 -3.81 4.63 10.66
CA THR A 80 -5.04 4.07 11.24
C THR A 80 -5.20 2.57 10.97
N LEU A 81 -4.41 1.97 10.08
CA LEU A 81 -4.32 0.52 9.94
C LEU A 81 -3.74 -0.17 11.20
N CYS A 82 -3.04 0.59 12.04
CA CYS A 82 -2.48 0.11 13.30
C CYS A 82 -3.46 0.27 14.48
N ALA A 83 -4.74 0.56 14.19
CA ALA A 83 -5.76 0.74 15.21
C ALA A 83 -6.01 -0.54 16.01
N ASP A 84 -6.10 -0.38 17.33
CA ASP A 84 -6.67 -1.38 18.24
C ASP A 84 -8.09 -0.94 18.61
N CYS A 85 -9.07 -1.74 18.20
CA CYS A 85 -10.50 -1.53 18.47
C CYS A 85 -11.06 -2.55 19.48
N SER A 86 -10.21 -3.26 20.21
CA SER A 86 -10.61 -4.32 21.13
C SER A 86 -11.40 -3.82 22.35
N HIS A 87 -11.20 -2.57 22.73
CA HIS A 87 -11.81 -1.98 23.92
C HIS A 87 -12.52 -0.66 23.64
N GLY A 88 -13.78 -0.57 24.09
CA GLY A 88 -14.56 0.65 23.98
C GLY A 88 -14.93 1.04 22.54
N ARG A 89 -15.21 2.33 22.33
CA ARG A 89 -15.65 2.86 21.02
C ARG A 89 -14.65 3.79 20.38
N ARG A 90 -13.53 4.07 21.04
CA ARG A 90 -12.43 4.89 20.49
C ARG A 90 -11.29 3.99 20.11
N PRO A 91 -10.86 3.96 18.83
CA PRO A 91 -9.68 3.22 18.44
C PRO A 91 -8.44 3.76 19.15
N SER A 92 -7.54 2.86 19.55
CA SER A 92 -6.21 3.21 20.05
C SER A 92 -5.19 3.10 18.91
N PHE A 93 -4.32 4.08 18.76
CA PHE A 93 -3.27 4.11 17.75
C PHE A 93 -1.87 4.02 18.36
N ILE A 94 -1.75 3.51 19.59
CA ILE A 94 -0.47 3.39 20.31
C ILE A 94 0.54 2.54 19.53
N ALA A 95 0.07 1.52 18.82
CA ALA A 95 0.95 0.63 18.04
C ALA A 95 1.55 1.30 16.79
N ALA A 96 1.00 2.43 16.33
CA ALA A 96 1.50 3.13 15.16
C ALA A 96 2.87 3.77 15.46
N ALA A 97 3.81 3.65 14.51
CA ALA A 97 5.08 4.34 14.59
C ALA A 97 4.87 5.87 14.47
N ARG A 98 5.71 6.62 15.18
CA ARG A 98 5.73 8.08 15.06
C ARG A 98 6.24 8.51 13.68
N PRO A 99 5.87 9.73 13.22
CA PRO A 99 6.24 10.22 11.89
C PRO A 99 7.74 10.15 11.59
N GLU A 100 8.60 10.41 12.58
CA GLU A 100 10.06 10.40 12.42
C GLU A 100 10.60 9.02 12.01
N LYS A 101 9.87 7.96 12.32
CA LYS A 101 10.17 6.59 11.92
C LYS A 101 9.33 6.13 10.74
N ALA A 102 8.05 6.46 10.75
CA ALA A 102 7.10 5.96 9.75
C ALA A 102 7.36 6.52 8.36
N GLU A 103 7.67 7.82 8.23
CA GLU A 103 7.89 8.46 6.92
C GLU A 103 9.12 7.89 6.19
N PRO A 104 10.32 7.74 6.81
CA PRO A 104 11.45 7.10 6.15
C PRO A 104 11.17 5.66 5.70
N LEU A 105 10.44 4.87 6.47
CA LEU A 105 10.10 3.49 6.10
C LEU A 105 9.07 3.44 4.98
N TYR A 106 8.12 4.37 4.95
CA TYR A 106 7.20 4.55 3.84
C TYR A 106 7.94 4.89 2.54
N GLU A 107 8.87 5.83 2.58
CA GLU A 107 9.69 6.20 1.42
C GLU A 107 10.59 5.03 0.97
N TYR A 108 11.16 4.30 1.91
CA TYR A 108 11.97 3.12 1.60
C TYR A 108 11.14 2.02 0.94
N PHE A 109 9.92 1.77 1.41
CA PHE A 109 8.97 0.85 0.78
C PHE A 109 8.73 1.22 -0.70
N CYS A 110 8.43 2.48 -0.98
CA CYS A 110 8.21 2.98 -2.34
C CYS A 110 9.47 2.81 -3.22
N LYS A 111 10.64 3.09 -2.65
CA LYS A 111 11.93 2.88 -3.34
C LYS A 111 12.13 1.41 -3.71
N VAL A 112 11.88 0.48 -2.80
CA VAL A 112 12.03 -0.96 -3.07
C VAL A 112 11.09 -1.40 -4.18
N MET A 113 9.86 -0.90 -4.25
CA MET A 113 8.95 -1.21 -5.36
C MET A 113 9.52 -0.74 -6.70
N LEU A 114 10.12 0.45 -6.77
CA LEU A 114 10.84 0.93 -7.97
C LEU A 114 12.02 0.02 -8.31
N ASP A 115 12.83 -0.35 -7.32
CA ASP A 115 13.99 -1.24 -7.48
C ASP A 115 13.55 -2.64 -7.98
N ASN A 116 12.35 -3.09 -7.61
CA ASN A 116 11.73 -4.32 -8.11
C ASN A 116 11.20 -4.21 -9.55
N GLY A 117 11.29 -3.04 -10.16
CA GLY A 117 10.94 -2.82 -11.56
C GLY A 117 9.49 -2.40 -11.79
N ILE A 118 8.78 -1.93 -10.76
CA ILE A 118 7.48 -1.26 -10.94
C ILE A 118 7.75 0.13 -11.49
N LYS A 119 7.30 0.41 -12.71
CA LYS A 119 7.67 1.61 -13.45
C LYS A 119 7.03 2.89 -12.90
N SER A 120 5.81 2.78 -12.36
CA SER A 120 5.06 3.91 -11.83
C SER A 120 4.67 3.64 -10.39
N VAL A 121 5.34 4.34 -9.47
CA VAL A 121 5.06 4.35 -8.03
C VAL A 121 4.65 5.76 -7.65
N GLU A 122 3.34 5.99 -7.66
CA GLU A 122 2.74 7.26 -7.26
C GLU A 122 2.50 7.28 -5.75
N LYS A 123 2.50 8.45 -5.18
CA LYS A 123 2.38 8.65 -3.73
C LYS A 123 1.39 9.74 -3.38
N GLY A 124 0.81 9.63 -2.18
CA GLY A 124 0.23 10.78 -1.49
C GLY A 124 1.31 11.64 -0.82
N VAL A 125 0.89 12.48 0.11
CA VAL A 125 1.79 13.29 0.96
C VAL A 125 1.66 12.81 2.39
N PHE A 126 2.77 12.39 2.99
CA PHE A 126 2.79 11.87 4.36
C PHE A 126 2.24 12.92 5.34
N GLY A 127 1.28 12.52 6.18
CA GLY A 127 0.67 13.38 7.20
C GLY A 127 -0.37 14.39 6.68
N ALA A 128 -0.60 14.47 5.38
CA ALA A 128 -1.63 15.36 4.82
C ALA A 128 -3.04 14.78 4.98
N ASP A 129 -4.05 15.66 4.94
CA ASP A 129 -5.43 15.25 4.76
C ASP A 129 -5.69 14.95 3.29
N MET A 130 -5.98 13.69 2.98
CA MET A 130 -6.05 13.17 1.62
C MET A 130 -7.45 12.65 1.30
N GLN A 131 -7.93 12.99 0.09
CA GLN A 131 -9.13 12.39 -0.51
C GLN A 131 -8.66 11.32 -1.50
N VAL A 132 -8.92 10.07 -1.20
CA VAL A 132 -8.49 8.92 -2.03
C VAL A 132 -9.69 8.35 -2.76
N SER A 133 -9.64 8.41 -4.08
CA SER A 133 -10.68 7.88 -4.96
C SER A 133 -10.14 6.67 -5.73
N LEU A 134 -10.94 5.63 -5.89
CA LEU A 134 -10.54 4.42 -6.60
C LEU A 134 -11.73 3.73 -7.25
N VAL A 135 -11.44 2.97 -8.30
CA VAL A 135 -12.37 1.97 -8.85
C VAL A 135 -11.76 0.59 -8.58
N ASN A 136 -12.34 -0.11 -7.61
CA ASN A 136 -11.88 -1.46 -7.23
C ASN A 136 -12.30 -2.45 -8.32
N ASP A 137 -11.31 -3.14 -8.89
CA ASP A 137 -11.52 -4.11 -9.96
C ASP A 137 -11.66 -5.52 -9.37
N GLY A 138 -12.87 -6.02 -9.40
CA GLY A 138 -13.18 -7.36 -8.93
C GLY A 138 -14.40 -7.50 -8.03
N PRO A 139 -14.47 -7.05 -6.75
CA PRO A 139 -13.37 -6.48 -5.96
C PRO A 139 -12.30 -7.50 -5.59
N VAL A 140 -11.06 -7.03 -5.51
CA VAL A 140 -9.93 -7.78 -4.94
C VAL A 140 -9.25 -6.90 -3.93
N THR A 141 -9.34 -7.30 -2.66
CA THR A 141 -8.77 -6.59 -1.51
C THR A 141 -8.01 -7.59 -0.66
N ILE A 142 -6.73 -7.32 -0.40
CA ILE A 142 -5.83 -8.23 0.31
C ILE A 142 -5.19 -7.49 1.47
N ASP A 143 -5.30 -8.07 2.67
CA ASP A 143 -4.61 -7.62 3.87
C ASP A 143 -3.31 -8.43 4.04
N ILE A 144 -2.18 -7.73 4.18
CA ILE A 144 -0.88 -8.36 4.46
C ILE A 144 -0.26 -7.70 5.69
N ASN A 145 0.06 -8.53 6.67
CA ASN A 145 0.84 -8.13 7.84
C ASN A 145 2.22 -8.77 7.76
N THR A 146 3.28 -7.99 7.99
CA THR A 146 4.65 -8.53 8.01
C THR A 146 4.88 -9.57 9.09
N LYS A 147 4.06 -9.58 10.15
CA LYS A 147 4.08 -10.62 11.19
C LYS A 147 3.77 -12.01 10.65
N ASP A 148 3.08 -12.09 9.52
CA ASP A 148 2.71 -13.35 8.86
C ASP A 148 3.71 -13.74 7.76
N LEU A 149 4.70 -12.90 7.49
CA LEU A 149 5.76 -13.15 6.52
C LEU A 149 7.00 -13.76 7.20
N LYS A 150 7.70 -14.61 6.46
CA LYS A 150 9.04 -15.08 6.86
C LYS A 150 10.04 -14.00 6.48
N ILE A 151 10.55 -13.31 7.48
CA ILE A 151 11.52 -12.21 7.33
C ILE A 151 12.86 -12.64 7.93
#